data_e8bfb2a22672a4448d2bbf2c3859251c
#
_entry.id   e8bfb2a22672a4448d2bbf2c3859251c
#
_cell.length_a   1.000
_cell.length_b   1.000
_cell.length_c   1.000
_cell.angle_alpha   90.00
_cell.angle_beta   90.00
_cell.angle_gamma   90.00
#
_symmetry.space_group_name_H-M   'P 1'
#
loop_
_entity.id
_entity.type
_entity.pdbx_description
1 polymer ?
#
loop_
_entity_poly.entity_id
_entity_poly.type
_entity_poly.pdbx_seq_one_letter_code
_entity_poly.pdbx_strand_id
1 'polypeptide(L)'
;RVIDGSTEQRISTSEGQSYGLFFALVANDRKSFDRLLAWTRDNLAAGDLNRNLPAWKWGKSQNQQWQVLDSNNASDADLWIAYSLLEAGRLWQRPELETQGRNLLWRSAAQTLHKLPGLGLMLLPGDAGFQSAEGVRLNPSYLPLQLLARFSSEAPIWAELADNTRRMLVETSPKGFAPDWLMWQADQRWGQDAKGADGSYDAIRVYLWLGMLAKDAPGRTQLLAHFKPMLEATARSGHVPEHVDSVSGIATGTGPVGFSAAMLPLLSASGASAAAAVQRERVQQAPALADAYYNQSLLMFGQGWDEQRYRFDK
;
A
#
# COMPACT_ATOMS: atom_id res chain seq x y z
N ARG A 1 12.08 -15.54 -3.16
CA ARG A 1 11.06 -14.58 -3.64
C ARG A 1 9.69 -14.90 -3.09
N VAL A 2 8.84 -13.90 -2.99
CA VAL A 2 7.40 -14.05 -2.77
C VAL A 2 6.75 -14.48 -4.09
N ILE A 3 5.89 -15.50 -4.04
CA ILE A 3 5.27 -16.09 -5.23
C ILE A 3 3.75 -16.02 -5.06
N ASP A 4 3.06 -15.50 -6.07
CA ASP A 4 1.63 -15.70 -6.20
C ASP A 4 1.38 -17.07 -6.86
N GLY A 5 1.02 -18.04 -6.04
CA GLY A 5 0.72 -19.41 -6.47
C GLY A 5 -0.65 -19.55 -7.13
N SER A 6 -1.52 -18.54 -7.01
CA SER A 6 -2.87 -18.55 -7.58
C SER A 6 -2.88 -18.37 -9.10
N THR A 7 -1.75 -17.96 -9.69
CA THR A 7 -1.61 -17.76 -11.13
C THR A 7 -0.77 -18.87 -11.78
N GLU A 8 -1.11 -19.30 -12.98
CA GLU A 8 -0.31 -20.26 -13.77
C GLU A 8 1.10 -19.74 -14.06
N GLN A 9 1.24 -18.43 -14.22
CA GLN A 9 2.51 -17.75 -14.44
C GLN A 9 3.39 -17.73 -13.18
N ARG A 10 2.85 -18.10 -11.99
CA ARG A 10 3.55 -18.07 -10.70
C ARG A 10 4.30 -16.75 -10.50
N ILE A 11 3.56 -15.66 -10.64
CA ILE A 11 4.13 -14.32 -10.66
C ILE A 11 4.79 -13.95 -9.32
N SER A 12 5.73 -13.03 -9.39
CA SER A 12 6.23 -12.24 -8.27
C SER A 12 6.08 -10.78 -8.63
N THR A 13 5.46 -10.02 -7.75
CA THR A 13 5.30 -8.58 -7.91
C THR A 13 6.31 -7.84 -7.04
N SER A 14 6.70 -6.63 -7.45
CA SER A 14 7.48 -5.74 -6.59
C SER A 14 6.74 -5.44 -5.28
N GLU A 15 5.41 -5.36 -5.31
CA GLU A 15 4.57 -5.24 -4.10
C GLU A 15 4.80 -6.42 -3.14
N GLY A 16 4.66 -7.65 -3.61
CA GLY A 16 4.88 -8.84 -2.78
C GLY A 16 6.30 -8.91 -2.21
N GLN A 17 7.30 -8.52 -3.02
CA GLN A 17 8.69 -8.44 -2.57
C GLN A 17 8.88 -7.36 -1.49
N SER A 18 8.28 -6.20 -1.67
CA SER A 18 8.35 -5.08 -0.72
C SER A 18 7.76 -5.44 0.64
N TYR A 19 6.59 -6.09 0.65
CA TYR A 19 5.97 -6.60 1.87
C TYR A 19 6.78 -7.71 2.52
N GLY A 20 7.34 -8.63 1.70
CA GLY A 20 8.25 -9.67 2.20
C GLY A 20 9.48 -9.10 2.90
N LEU A 21 10.08 -8.03 2.37
CA LEU A 21 11.18 -7.30 3.01
C LEU A 21 10.75 -6.69 4.34
N PHE A 22 9.60 -6.02 4.36
CA PHE A 22 9.06 -5.43 5.59
C PHE A 22 8.81 -6.50 6.66
N PHE A 23 8.18 -7.63 6.33
CA PHE A 23 7.93 -8.70 7.31
C PHE A 23 9.21 -9.39 7.79
N ALA A 24 10.21 -9.56 6.91
CA ALA A 24 11.52 -10.06 7.33
C ALA A 24 12.22 -9.10 8.30
N LEU A 25 12.07 -7.78 8.09
CA LEU A 25 12.56 -6.75 9.01
C LEU A 25 11.85 -6.84 10.37
N VAL A 26 10.51 -6.91 10.39
CA VAL A 26 9.70 -7.05 11.61
C VAL A 26 10.09 -8.30 12.40
N ALA A 27 10.33 -9.41 11.70
CA ALA A 27 10.77 -10.67 12.31
C ALA A 27 12.25 -10.67 12.73
N ASN A 28 13.01 -9.60 12.46
CA ASN A 28 14.47 -9.53 12.60
C ASN A 28 15.20 -10.67 11.87
N ASP A 29 14.61 -11.18 10.78
CA ASP A 29 15.21 -12.23 9.94
C ASP A 29 16.08 -11.61 8.83
N ARG A 30 17.31 -11.26 9.20
CA ARG A 30 18.28 -10.66 8.30
C ARG A 30 18.58 -11.56 7.08
N LYS A 31 18.59 -12.87 7.27
CA LYS A 31 18.90 -13.83 6.19
C LYS A 31 17.81 -13.83 5.14
N SER A 32 16.54 -13.85 5.52
CA SER A 32 15.41 -13.77 4.58
C SER A 32 15.36 -12.40 3.92
N PHE A 33 15.62 -11.32 4.66
CA PHE A 33 15.71 -9.97 4.12
C PHE A 33 16.76 -9.88 3.00
N ASP A 34 18.00 -10.30 3.27
CA ASP A 34 19.09 -10.25 2.30
C ASP A 34 18.81 -11.11 1.05
N ARG A 35 18.18 -12.26 1.22
CA ARG A 35 17.77 -13.13 0.10
C ARG A 35 16.68 -12.52 -0.75
N LEU A 36 15.67 -11.89 -0.14
CA LEU A 36 14.61 -11.19 -0.84
C LEU A 36 15.16 -9.96 -1.58
N LEU A 37 16.02 -9.18 -0.93
CA LEU A 37 16.65 -8.01 -1.51
C LEU A 37 17.52 -8.39 -2.73
N ALA A 38 18.37 -9.40 -2.59
CA ALA A 38 19.20 -9.88 -3.69
C ALA A 38 18.34 -10.34 -4.88
N TRP A 39 17.28 -11.12 -4.61
CA TRP A 39 16.39 -11.56 -5.67
C TRP A 39 15.68 -10.39 -6.37
N THR A 40 15.18 -9.42 -5.61
CA THR A 40 14.53 -8.20 -6.14
C THR A 40 15.49 -7.41 -7.03
N ARG A 41 16.71 -7.16 -6.53
CA ARG A 41 17.76 -6.49 -7.31
C ARG A 41 18.06 -7.21 -8.63
N ASP A 42 18.28 -8.52 -8.56
CA ASP A 42 18.78 -9.27 -9.70
C ASP A 42 17.71 -9.55 -10.77
N ASN A 43 16.44 -9.69 -10.36
CA ASN A 43 15.36 -10.10 -11.26
C ASN A 43 14.39 -8.94 -11.63
N LEU A 44 14.21 -7.95 -10.76
CA LEU A 44 13.29 -6.85 -11.02
C LEU A 44 14.01 -5.54 -11.38
N ALA A 45 15.25 -5.33 -10.93
CA ALA A 45 15.99 -4.07 -11.10
C ALA A 45 17.26 -4.25 -11.94
N ALA A 46 17.30 -5.23 -12.82
CA ALA A 46 18.43 -5.49 -13.73
C ALA A 46 19.81 -5.52 -13.03
N GLY A 47 19.87 -6.03 -11.80
CA GLY A 47 21.08 -6.17 -11.01
C GLY A 47 21.49 -4.94 -10.18
N ASP A 48 20.81 -3.79 -10.32
CA ASP A 48 21.21 -2.57 -9.61
C ASP A 48 20.01 -1.69 -9.19
N LEU A 49 19.59 -1.79 -7.93
CA LEU A 49 18.54 -0.97 -7.33
C LEU A 49 18.92 0.51 -7.16
N ASN A 50 20.21 0.86 -7.23
CA ASN A 50 20.61 2.26 -7.19
C ASN A 50 20.37 2.98 -8.52
N ARG A 51 20.24 2.22 -9.62
CA ARG A 51 20.07 2.76 -10.97
C ARG A 51 18.71 2.51 -11.58
N ASN A 52 18.02 1.45 -11.15
CA ASN A 52 16.76 1.00 -11.75
C ASN A 52 15.68 0.86 -10.68
N LEU A 53 14.47 1.36 -10.98
CA LEU A 53 13.29 1.00 -10.23
C LEU A 53 12.93 -0.47 -10.51
N PRO A 54 12.41 -1.22 -9.53
CA PRO A 54 11.96 -2.58 -9.76
C PRO A 54 10.80 -2.64 -10.74
N ALA A 55 10.89 -3.51 -11.73
CA ALA A 55 9.76 -3.91 -12.56
C ALA A 55 8.64 -4.50 -11.67
N TRP A 56 7.39 -4.10 -11.91
CA TRP A 56 6.32 -4.51 -11.01
C TRP A 56 5.95 -5.99 -11.14
N LYS A 57 6.20 -6.63 -12.30
CA LYS A 57 5.73 -7.99 -12.56
C LYS A 57 6.79 -8.87 -13.22
N TRP A 58 7.05 -10.01 -12.59
CA TRP A 58 7.93 -11.07 -13.09
C TRP A 58 7.23 -12.42 -12.99
N GLY A 59 7.51 -13.33 -13.91
CA GLY A 59 6.89 -14.65 -13.92
C GLY A 59 7.21 -15.45 -15.17
N LYS A 60 6.47 -16.56 -15.36
CA LYS A 60 6.54 -17.35 -16.55
C LYS A 60 5.83 -16.68 -17.73
N SER A 61 6.56 -16.48 -18.81
CA SER A 61 5.99 -15.99 -20.08
C SER A 61 5.21 -17.10 -20.82
N GLN A 62 4.54 -16.72 -21.88
CA GLN A 62 3.87 -17.69 -22.78
C GLN A 62 4.82 -18.75 -23.33
N ASN A 63 6.11 -18.41 -23.54
CA ASN A 63 7.15 -19.32 -23.98
C ASN A 63 7.80 -20.12 -22.83
N GLN A 64 7.15 -20.19 -21.67
CA GLN A 64 7.62 -20.91 -20.47
C GLN A 64 8.95 -20.41 -19.90
N GLN A 65 9.42 -19.24 -20.31
CA GLN A 65 10.64 -18.62 -19.77
C GLN A 65 10.34 -17.72 -18.58
N TRP A 66 11.21 -17.74 -17.59
CA TRP A 66 11.15 -16.88 -16.42
C TRP A 66 11.78 -15.53 -16.74
N GLN A 67 10.97 -14.46 -16.68
CA GLN A 67 11.43 -13.12 -17.04
C GLN A 67 10.53 -12.02 -16.45
N VAL A 68 10.95 -10.76 -16.59
CA VAL A 68 10.09 -9.60 -16.41
C VAL A 68 8.96 -9.67 -17.45
N LEU A 69 7.72 -9.62 -16.97
CA LEU A 69 6.51 -9.65 -17.80
C LEU A 69 5.98 -8.25 -18.08
N ASP A 70 6.25 -7.30 -17.17
CA ASP A 70 5.94 -5.88 -17.33
C ASP A 70 7.03 -5.10 -16.61
N SER A 71 7.73 -4.26 -17.35
CA SER A 71 8.90 -3.50 -16.87
C SER A 71 8.55 -2.17 -16.20
N ASN A 72 7.26 -1.75 -16.22
CA ASN A 72 6.87 -0.57 -15.47
C ASN A 72 7.14 -0.81 -13.96
N ASN A 73 7.34 0.26 -13.20
CA ASN A 73 7.42 0.15 -11.74
C ASN A 73 6.04 0.26 -11.10
N ALA A 74 5.94 -0.08 -9.82
CA ALA A 74 4.81 0.23 -8.96
C ALA A 74 5.34 1.11 -7.81
N SER A 75 4.92 2.37 -7.77
CA SER A 75 5.50 3.36 -6.87
C SER A 75 5.26 3.06 -5.39
N ASP A 76 4.16 2.41 -5.03
CA ASP A 76 3.91 1.94 -3.66
C ASP A 76 4.96 0.92 -3.22
N ALA A 77 5.28 -0.03 -4.10
CA ALA A 77 6.32 -1.03 -3.84
C ALA A 77 7.71 -0.38 -3.70
N ASP A 78 8.03 0.62 -4.54
CA ASP A 78 9.27 1.37 -4.43
C ASP A 78 9.40 2.05 -3.07
N LEU A 79 8.31 2.69 -2.59
CA LEU A 79 8.27 3.32 -1.28
C LEU A 79 8.43 2.29 -0.14
N TRP A 80 7.77 1.15 -0.21
CA TRP A 80 7.89 0.10 0.80
C TRP A 80 9.28 -0.54 0.83
N ILE A 81 9.92 -0.75 -0.34
CA ILE A 81 11.31 -1.22 -0.42
C ILE A 81 12.26 -0.18 0.19
N ALA A 82 12.11 1.10 -0.21
CA ALA A 82 12.93 2.19 0.32
C ALA A 82 12.79 2.30 1.85
N TYR A 83 11.56 2.26 2.38
CA TYR A 83 11.29 2.25 3.81
C TYR A 83 11.99 1.09 4.52
N SER A 84 11.82 -0.12 4.00
CA SER A 84 12.42 -1.33 4.58
C SER A 84 13.95 -1.28 4.59
N LEU A 85 14.56 -0.72 3.55
CA LEU A 85 16.00 -0.52 3.46
C LEU A 85 16.51 0.53 4.47
N LEU A 86 15.82 1.67 4.58
CA LEU A 86 16.17 2.72 5.53
C LEU A 86 16.10 2.22 6.97
N GLU A 87 15.01 1.54 7.32
CA GLU A 87 14.81 1.04 8.68
C GLU A 87 15.71 -0.16 9.01
N ALA A 88 15.95 -1.08 8.05
CA ALA A 88 16.93 -2.14 8.22
C ALA A 88 18.35 -1.59 8.41
N GLY A 89 18.71 -0.58 7.63
CA GLY A 89 19.99 0.11 7.77
C GLY A 89 20.17 0.72 9.17
N ARG A 90 19.17 1.47 9.63
CA ARG A 90 19.16 2.09 10.94
C ARG A 90 19.18 1.07 12.10
N LEU A 91 18.28 0.08 12.07
CA LEU A 91 18.11 -0.90 13.15
C LEU A 91 19.24 -1.93 13.22
N TRP A 92 19.79 -2.31 12.08
CA TRP A 92 20.85 -3.32 12.00
C TRP A 92 22.27 -2.71 11.91
N GLN A 93 22.37 -1.36 11.88
CA GLN A 93 23.63 -0.64 11.72
C GLN A 93 24.34 -1.00 10.41
N ARG A 94 23.57 -1.00 9.33
CA ARG A 94 24.02 -1.33 7.96
C ARG A 94 23.88 -0.10 7.05
N PRO A 95 24.83 0.84 7.08
CA PRO A 95 24.75 2.12 6.35
C PRO A 95 24.63 1.96 4.83
N GLU A 96 25.09 0.84 4.29
CA GLU A 96 24.93 0.52 2.87
C GLU A 96 23.44 0.35 2.49
N LEU A 97 22.60 -0.21 3.37
CA LEU A 97 21.16 -0.33 3.16
C LEU A 97 20.47 1.05 3.21
N GLU A 98 20.87 1.91 4.15
CA GLU A 98 20.33 3.29 4.20
C GLU A 98 20.66 4.05 2.91
N THR A 99 21.90 3.95 2.43
CA THR A 99 22.32 4.59 1.18
C THR A 99 21.49 4.07 0.01
N GLN A 100 21.30 2.76 -0.09
CA GLN A 100 20.48 2.15 -1.14
C GLN A 100 19.01 2.58 -1.04
N GLY A 101 18.46 2.64 0.17
CA GLY A 101 17.09 3.12 0.42
C GLY A 101 16.91 4.57 -0.01
N ARG A 102 17.85 5.48 0.31
CA ARG A 102 17.83 6.87 -0.15
C ARG A 102 17.91 6.96 -1.68
N ASN A 103 18.81 6.20 -2.30
CA ASN A 103 18.95 6.21 -3.76
C ASN A 103 17.66 5.75 -4.46
N LEU A 104 17.05 4.69 -3.97
CA LEU A 104 15.77 4.18 -4.50
C LEU A 104 14.65 5.22 -4.31
N LEU A 105 14.55 5.81 -3.12
CA LEU A 105 13.55 6.83 -2.79
C LEU A 105 13.66 8.05 -3.73
N TRP A 106 14.87 8.55 -3.95
CA TRP A 106 15.10 9.68 -4.85
C TRP A 106 14.86 9.32 -6.32
N ARG A 107 15.14 8.10 -6.72
CA ARG A 107 14.86 7.64 -8.08
C ARG A 107 13.36 7.52 -8.31
N SER A 108 12.62 6.94 -7.37
CA SER A 108 11.16 6.89 -7.41
C SER A 108 10.59 8.31 -7.47
N ALA A 109 11.07 9.23 -6.63
CA ALA A 109 10.66 10.63 -6.67
C ALA A 109 10.91 11.28 -8.02
N ALA A 110 12.08 11.08 -8.62
CA ALA A 110 12.44 11.68 -9.91
C ALA A 110 11.58 11.18 -11.07
N GLN A 111 11.06 9.97 -11.01
CA GLN A 111 10.28 9.37 -12.10
C GLN A 111 8.76 9.49 -11.87
N THR A 112 8.30 9.45 -10.62
CA THR A 112 6.87 9.33 -10.32
C THR A 112 6.26 10.50 -9.53
N LEU A 113 7.07 11.42 -8.95
CA LEU A 113 6.51 12.64 -8.35
C LEU A 113 6.28 13.72 -9.39
N HIS A 114 5.03 14.16 -9.51
CA HIS A 114 4.61 15.19 -10.45
C HIS A 114 3.83 16.29 -9.74
N LYS A 115 4.12 17.55 -10.10
CA LYS A 115 3.32 18.70 -9.65
C LYS A 115 2.13 18.86 -10.57
N LEU A 116 0.94 18.49 -10.08
CA LEU A 116 -0.30 18.58 -10.84
C LEU A 116 -0.96 19.94 -10.61
N PRO A 117 -1.38 20.65 -11.67
CA PRO A 117 -2.08 21.93 -11.55
C PRO A 117 -3.31 21.81 -10.64
N GLY A 118 -3.49 22.73 -9.69
CA GLY A 118 -4.62 22.76 -8.74
C GLY A 118 -4.56 21.73 -7.61
N LEU A 119 -3.76 20.67 -7.73
CA LEU A 119 -3.65 19.62 -6.72
C LEU A 119 -2.34 19.68 -5.92
N GLY A 120 -1.24 20.11 -6.55
CA GLY A 120 0.08 20.10 -5.93
C GLY A 120 0.91 18.87 -6.29
N LEU A 121 1.88 18.55 -5.45
CA LEU A 121 2.78 17.41 -5.65
C LEU A 121 2.04 16.10 -5.38
N MET A 122 2.07 15.18 -6.35
CA MET A 122 1.45 13.85 -6.25
C MET A 122 2.38 12.77 -6.77
N LEU A 123 2.22 11.56 -6.25
CA LEU A 123 2.93 10.36 -6.71
C LEU A 123 2.06 9.62 -7.71
N LEU A 124 2.57 9.44 -8.93
CA LEU A 124 1.94 8.58 -9.92
C LEU A 124 2.15 7.10 -9.55
N PRO A 125 1.22 6.21 -9.90
CA PRO A 125 1.33 4.79 -9.58
C PRO A 125 2.51 4.08 -10.24
N GLY A 126 3.08 4.65 -11.29
CA GLY A 126 4.29 4.17 -11.99
C GLY A 126 4.77 5.19 -13.00
N ASP A 127 5.90 4.91 -13.63
CA ASP A 127 6.56 5.82 -14.60
C ASP A 127 5.73 6.00 -15.89
N ALA A 128 5.04 4.97 -16.36
CA ALA A 128 4.32 4.99 -17.62
C ALA A 128 2.84 4.59 -17.47
N GLY A 129 1.97 5.16 -18.34
CA GLY A 129 0.57 4.73 -18.49
C GLY A 129 -0.43 5.39 -17.53
N PHE A 130 -0.01 6.35 -16.70
CA PHE A 130 -0.88 7.01 -15.72
C PHE A 130 -1.21 8.47 -16.04
N GLN A 131 -0.69 8.98 -17.13
CA GLN A 131 -0.99 10.32 -17.65
C GLN A 131 -1.57 10.24 -19.05
N SER A 132 -2.57 11.05 -19.34
CA SER A 132 -3.21 11.20 -20.65
C SER A 132 -3.63 12.65 -20.88
N ALA A 133 -4.21 12.93 -22.05
CA ALA A 133 -4.81 14.24 -22.34
C ALA A 133 -6.04 14.54 -21.43
N GLU A 134 -6.70 13.51 -20.93
CA GLU A 134 -7.89 13.63 -20.07
C GLU A 134 -7.52 13.92 -18.61
N GLY A 135 -6.30 13.56 -18.19
CA GLY A 135 -5.84 13.76 -16.83
C GLY A 135 -4.84 12.72 -16.34
N VAL A 136 -4.74 12.61 -15.03
CA VAL A 136 -3.80 11.76 -14.33
C VAL A 136 -4.56 10.73 -13.49
N ARG A 137 -4.24 9.46 -13.67
CA ARG A 137 -4.78 8.34 -12.92
C ARG A 137 -3.99 8.13 -11.65
N LEU A 138 -4.68 8.08 -10.50
CA LEU A 138 -4.06 7.94 -9.18
C LEU A 138 -4.69 6.77 -8.41
N ASN A 139 -3.93 6.24 -7.45
CA ASN A 139 -4.39 5.20 -6.53
C ASN A 139 -4.17 5.67 -5.08
N PRO A 140 -5.24 5.89 -4.29
CA PRO A 140 -5.12 6.38 -2.92
C PRO A 140 -4.36 5.43 -1.99
N SER A 141 -4.39 4.13 -2.26
CA SER A 141 -3.74 3.12 -1.42
C SER A 141 -2.20 3.08 -1.55
N TYR A 142 -1.66 3.75 -2.60
CA TYR A 142 -0.22 3.77 -2.88
C TYR A 142 0.56 4.76 -1.98
N LEU A 143 -0.12 5.51 -1.15
CA LEU A 143 0.43 6.62 -0.38
C LEU A 143 0.25 6.42 1.15
N PRO A 144 0.91 5.40 1.76
CA PRO A 144 0.85 5.21 3.20
C PRO A 144 1.44 6.41 3.94
N LEU A 145 0.62 7.18 4.65
CA LEU A 145 1.03 8.42 5.33
C LEU A 145 2.15 8.21 6.35
N GLN A 146 2.23 7.03 6.98
CA GLN A 146 3.31 6.68 7.90
C GLN A 146 4.67 6.55 7.20
N LEU A 147 4.70 6.08 5.96
CA LEU A 147 5.93 6.04 5.17
C LEU A 147 6.34 7.46 4.76
N LEU A 148 5.38 8.27 4.30
CA LEU A 148 5.64 9.66 3.94
C LEU A 148 6.15 10.47 5.13
N ALA A 149 5.61 10.22 6.34
CA ALA A 149 6.10 10.82 7.57
C ALA A 149 7.56 10.45 7.86
N ARG A 150 7.93 9.18 7.66
CA ARG A 150 9.34 8.75 7.80
C ARG A 150 10.23 9.41 6.75
N PHE A 151 9.77 9.51 5.51
CA PHE A 151 10.55 10.12 4.43
C PHE A 151 10.68 11.65 4.56
N SER A 152 9.79 12.30 5.31
CA SER A 152 9.89 13.75 5.56
C SER A 152 11.18 14.13 6.31
N SER A 153 11.80 13.20 7.03
CA SER A 153 13.14 13.39 7.61
C SER A 153 14.28 13.33 6.58
N GLU A 154 14.03 12.77 5.39
CA GLU A 154 14.99 12.75 4.28
C GLU A 154 14.87 14.02 3.40
N ALA A 155 13.63 14.51 3.17
CA ALA A 155 13.40 15.75 2.45
C ALA A 155 11.98 16.32 2.65
N PRO A 156 11.82 17.68 2.62
CA PRO A 156 10.52 18.34 2.81
C PRO A 156 9.44 17.99 1.78
N ILE A 157 9.81 17.56 0.57
CA ILE A 157 8.84 17.17 -0.48
C ILE A 157 7.90 16.06 -0.04
N TRP A 158 8.33 15.18 0.85
CA TRP A 158 7.52 14.08 1.35
C TRP A 158 6.45 14.56 2.35
N ALA A 159 6.71 15.65 3.07
CA ALA A 159 5.71 16.31 3.89
C ALA A 159 4.64 16.99 3.02
N GLU A 160 5.04 17.68 1.93
CA GLU A 160 4.11 18.26 0.96
C GLU A 160 3.22 17.17 0.33
N LEU A 161 3.82 16.04 -0.09
CA LEU A 161 3.07 14.91 -0.62
C LEU A 161 2.08 14.34 0.41
N ALA A 162 2.48 14.26 1.68
CA ALA A 162 1.59 13.78 2.75
C ALA A 162 0.39 14.73 2.96
N ASP A 163 0.58 16.05 2.87
CA ASP A 163 -0.50 17.04 2.95
C ASP A 163 -1.49 16.88 1.78
N ASN A 164 -0.98 16.78 0.56
CA ASN A 164 -1.80 16.60 -0.63
C ASN A 164 -2.52 15.23 -0.61
N THR A 165 -1.87 14.19 -0.08
CA THR A 165 -2.49 12.87 0.10
C THR A 165 -3.66 12.94 1.07
N ARG A 166 -3.54 13.63 2.22
CA ARG A 166 -4.66 13.82 3.16
C ARG A 166 -5.84 14.54 2.50
N ARG A 167 -5.54 15.58 1.71
CA ARG A 167 -6.55 16.28 0.93
C ARG A 167 -7.24 15.35 -0.06
N MET A 168 -6.49 14.61 -0.86
CA MET A 168 -7.01 13.63 -1.81
C MET A 168 -7.94 12.62 -1.12
N LEU A 169 -7.49 11.99 -0.02
CA LEU A 169 -8.27 10.99 0.70
C LEU A 169 -9.65 11.50 1.13
N VAL A 170 -9.74 12.74 1.59
CA VAL A 170 -11.01 13.34 2.02
C VAL A 170 -11.88 13.74 0.83
N GLU A 171 -11.30 14.43 -0.17
CA GLU A 171 -12.05 14.95 -1.32
C GLU A 171 -12.61 13.84 -2.23
N THR A 172 -11.93 12.69 -2.30
CA THR A 172 -12.32 11.58 -3.19
C THR A 172 -13.19 10.50 -2.52
N SER A 173 -13.49 10.68 -1.24
CA SER A 173 -14.30 9.76 -0.44
C SER A 173 -15.53 10.43 0.16
N PRO A 174 -16.44 11.00 -0.65
CA PRO A 174 -17.52 11.89 -0.18
C PRO A 174 -18.50 11.22 0.79
N LYS A 175 -18.57 9.88 0.78
CA LYS A 175 -19.38 9.07 1.69
C LYS A 175 -18.56 8.35 2.77
N GLY A 176 -17.26 8.67 2.89
CA GLY A 176 -16.35 7.99 3.81
C GLY A 176 -15.91 6.59 3.35
N PHE A 177 -15.94 6.35 2.05
CA PHE A 177 -15.44 5.13 1.41
C PHE A 177 -14.40 5.48 0.36
N ALA A 178 -13.23 4.89 0.46
CA ALA A 178 -12.14 5.12 -0.49
C ALA A 178 -12.39 4.38 -1.80
N PRO A 179 -12.12 4.99 -2.97
CA PRO A 179 -12.09 4.29 -4.24
C PRO A 179 -10.76 3.55 -4.43
N ASP A 180 -10.75 2.51 -5.29
CA ASP A 180 -9.52 1.85 -5.73
C ASP A 180 -8.68 2.79 -6.60
N TRP A 181 -9.32 3.42 -7.57
CA TRP A 181 -8.69 4.30 -8.55
C TRP A 181 -9.51 5.56 -8.76
N LEU A 182 -8.84 6.62 -9.17
CA LEU A 182 -9.45 7.91 -9.44
C LEU A 182 -8.66 8.69 -10.50
N MET A 183 -9.29 9.73 -11.04
CA MET A 183 -8.69 10.63 -12.02
C MET A 183 -8.60 12.06 -11.46
N TRP A 184 -7.45 12.69 -11.60
CA TRP A 184 -7.34 14.13 -11.56
C TRP A 184 -7.44 14.65 -12.99
N GLN A 185 -8.57 15.21 -13.35
CA GLN A 185 -8.89 15.60 -14.72
C GLN A 185 -8.13 16.86 -15.16
N ALA A 186 -7.98 17.05 -16.46
CA ALA A 186 -7.29 18.21 -17.04
C ALA A 186 -7.95 19.56 -16.67
N ASP A 187 -9.24 19.56 -16.36
CA ASP A 187 -9.98 20.72 -15.87
C ASP A 187 -9.87 20.97 -14.35
N GLN A 188 -8.91 20.28 -13.70
CA GLN A 188 -8.56 20.41 -12.27
C GLN A 188 -9.71 19.99 -11.33
N ARG A 189 -10.41 18.93 -11.67
CA ARG A 189 -11.44 18.30 -10.83
C ARG A 189 -11.19 16.82 -10.63
N TRP A 190 -11.67 16.30 -9.51
CA TRP A 190 -11.72 14.86 -9.30
C TRP A 190 -12.76 14.20 -10.21
N GLY A 191 -12.39 13.12 -10.84
CA GLY A 191 -13.26 12.29 -11.66
C GLY A 191 -13.10 10.81 -11.31
N GLN A 192 -14.05 10.02 -11.77
CA GLN A 192 -13.98 8.57 -11.63
C GLN A 192 -12.96 7.99 -12.62
N ASP A 193 -12.32 6.91 -12.21
CA ASP A 193 -11.53 6.06 -13.12
C ASP A 193 -12.43 5.34 -14.13
N ALA A 194 -11.85 4.84 -15.20
CA ALA A 194 -12.58 4.02 -16.19
C ALA A 194 -13.23 2.77 -15.58
N LYS A 195 -12.74 2.29 -14.41
CA LYS A 195 -13.34 1.20 -13.65
C LYS A 195 -14.50 1.63 -12.74
N GLY A 196 -14.85 2.91 -12.73
CA GLY A 196 -15.91 3.47 -11.90
C GLY A 196 -15.44 3.91 -10.52
N ALA A 197 -16.38 3.98 -9.58
CA ALA A 197 -16.17 4.46 -8.21
C ALA A 197 -15.94 3.31 -7.20
N ASP A 198 -15.63 2.11 -7.67
CA ASP A 198 -15.46 0.93 -6.82
C ASP A 198 -14.26 1.07 -5.89
N GLY A 199 -14.45 0.71 -4.63
CA GLY A 199 -13.43 0.52 -3.62
C GLY A 199 -13.42 -0.92 -3.12
N SER A 200 -12.34 -1.64 -3.37
CA SER A 200 -12.22 -3.07 -3.07
C SER A 200 -10.78 -3.43 -2.70
N TYR A 201 -10.09 -4.19 -3.53
CA TYR A 201 -8.77 -4.75 -3.23
C TYR A 201 -7.64 -3.71 -3.13
N ASP A 202 -7.75 -2.56 -3.77
CA ASP A 202 -6.80 -1.46 -3.54
C ASP A 202 -7.22 -0.63 -2.32
N ALA A 203 -8.48 -0.20 -2.26
CA ALA A 203 -9.01 0.68 -1.23
C ALA A 203 -8.92 0.10 0.19
N ILE A 204 -8.96 -1.23 0.35
CA ILE A 204 -8.80 -1.88 1.66
C ILE A 204 -7.51 -1.47 2.36
N ARG A 205 -6.45 -1.19 1.61
CA ARG A 205 -5.17 -0.72 2.15
C ARG A 205 -5.24 0.73 2.67
N VAL A 206 -6.13 1.57 2.15
CA VAL A 206 -6.34 2.91 2.71
C VAL A 206 -6.76 2.80 4.18
N TYR A 207 -7.73 1.95 4.48
CA TYR A 207 -8.20 1.74 5.86
C TYR A 207 -7.11 1.11 6.74
N LEU A 208 -6.35 0.16 6.19
CA LEU A 208 -5.23 -0.47 6.88
C LEU A 208 -4.19 0.58 7.29
N TRP A 209 -3.74 1.41 6.34
CA TRP A 209 -2.74 2.47 6.60
C TRP A 209 -3.24 3.51 7.60
N LEU A 210 -4.51 3.93 7.50
CA LEU A 210 -5.08 4.92 8.43
C LEU A 210 -5.13 4.39 9.87
N GLY A 211 -5.48 3.12 10.05
CA GLY A 211 -5.49 2.49 11.36
C GLY A 211 -4.12 2.40 12.04
N MET A 212 -3.06 2.38 11.23
CA MET A 212 -1.66 2.27 11.68
C MET A 212 -0.98 3.64 11.92
N LEU A 213 -1.68 4.75 11.75
CA LEU A 213 -1.11 6.06 12.01
C LEU A 213 -0.76 6.25 13.49
N ALA A 214 0.40 6.85 13.76
CA ALA A 214 0.80 7.27 15.10
C ALA A 214 -0.28 8.18 15.73
N LYS A 215 -0.41 8.13 17.05
CA LYS A 215 -1.48 8.88 17.78
C LYS A 215 -1.43 10.39 17.53
N ASP A 216 -0.25 10.92 17.32
CA ASP A 216 0.05 12.34 17.07
C ASP A 216 0.22 12.67 15.59
N ALA A 217 -0.06 11.71 14.68
CA ALA A 217 0.07 11.95 13.24
C ALA A 217 -0.85 13.09 12.76
N PRO A 218 -0.36 14.02 11.93
CA PRO A 218 -1.15 15.12 11.41
C PRO A 218 -2.40 14.63 10.69
N GLY A 219 -3.56 15.21 11.02
CA GLY A 219 -4.84 14.87 10.39
C GLY A 219 -5.48 13.54 10.80
N ARG A 220 -4.81 12.74 11.68
CA ARG A 220 -5.31 11.42 12.09
C ARG A 220 -6.76 11.46 12.59
N THR A 221 -7.07 12.34 13.51
CA THR A 221 -8.43 12.44 14.10
C THR A 221 -9.47 12.73 13.02
N GLN A 222 -9.18 13.65 12.10
CA GLN A 222 -10.07 13.98 10.99
C GLN A 222 -10.27 12.79 10.05
N LEU A 223 -9.17 12.09 9.67
CA LEU A 223 -9.24 10.93 8.78
C LEU A 223 -10.02 9.77 9.41
N LEU A 224 -9.78 9.46 10.69
CA LEU A 224 -10.52 8.41 11.39
C LEU A 224 -12.03 8.74 11.45
N ALA A 225 -12.39 9.99 11.69
CA ALA A 225 -13.79 10.44 11.68
C ALA A 225 -14.39 10.38 10.26
N HIS A 226 -13.62 10.75 9.24
CA HIS A 226 -14.08 10.76 7.85
C HIS A 226 -14.43 9.35 7.34
N PHE A 227 -13.59 8.35 7.66
CA PHE A 227 -13.79 6.97 7.22
C PHE A 227 -14.63 6.11 8.18
N LYS A 228 -15.28 6.72 9.18
CA LYS A 228 -16.20 6.03 10.09
C LYS A 228 -17.32 5.24 9.40
N PRO A 229 -17.90 5.67 8.26
CA PRO A 229 -18.89 4.87 7.53
C PRO A 229 -18.46 3.45 7.19
N MET A 230 -17.15 3.22 6.88
CA MET A 230 -16.63 1.88 6.63
C MET A 230 -16.64 1.00 7.90
N LEU A 231 -16.36 1.59 9.06
CA LEU A 231 -16.46 0.89 10.35
C LEU A 231 -17.92 0.51 10.65
N GLU A 232 -18.85 1.42 10.40
CA GLU A 232 -20.29 1.19 10.61
C GLU A 232 -20.84 0.13 9.64
N ALA A 233 -20.39 0.13 8.38
CA ALA A 233 -20.76 -0.91 7.41
C ALA A 233 -20.26 -2.29 7.87
N THR A 234 -18.99 -2.37 8.28
CA THR A 234 -18.38 -3.61 8.82
C THR A 234 -19.09 -4.10 10.07
N ALA A 235 -19.42 -3.21 11.02
CA ALA A 235 -20.12 -3.56 12.25
C ALA A 235 -21.54 -4.08 12.00
N ARG A 236 -22.23 -3.46 11.02
CA ARG A 236 -23.62 -3.83 10.66
C ARG A 236 -23.73 -5.19 10.03
N SER A 237 -22.80 -5.52 9.12
CA SER A 237 -22.82 -6.80 8.39
C SER A 237 -22.10 -7.94 9.12
N GLY A 238 -21.26 -7.63 10.12
CA GLY A 238 -20.38 -8.60 10.78
C GLY A 238 -19.19 -9.03 9.93
N HIS A 239 -19.04 -8.48 8.74
CA HIS A 239 -17.91 -8.71 7.83
C HIS A 239 -17.54 -7.43 7.09
N VAL A 240 -16.33 -7.37 6.55
CA VAL A 240 -15.92 -6.27 5.68
C VAL A 240 -16.57 -6.48 4.30
N PRO A 241 -17.23 -5.46 3.72
CA PRO A 241 -17.74 -5.57 2.35
C PRO A 241 -16.58 -5.84 1.37
N GLU A 242 -16.83 -6.63 0.33
CA GLU A 242 -15.84 -6.85 -0.72
C GLU A 242 -15.74 -5.65 -1.66
N HIS A 243 -16.88 -5.04 -1.98
CA HIS A 243 -16.99 -3.88 -2.84
C HIS A 243 -17.81 -2.78 -2.18
N VAL A 244 -17.38 -1.55 -2.33
CA VAL A 244 -18.16 -0.37 -1.94
C VAL A 244 -18.05 0.68 -3.05
N ASP A 245 -19.19 1.13 -3.56
CA ASP A 245 -19.21 2.30 -4.44
C ASP A 245 -18.94 3.57 -3.60
N SER A 246 -17.82 4.22 -3.83
CA SER A 246 -17.32 5.34 -2.99
C SER A 246 -18.20 6.60 -3.10
N VAL A 247 -19.01 6.73 -4.16
CA VAL A 247 -19.91 7.87 -4.40
C VAL A 247 -21.29 7.65 -3.78
N SER A 248 -21.90 6.48 -4.00
CA SER A 248 -23.21 6.16 -3.45
C SER A 248 -23.15 5.62 -2.03
N GLY A 249 -22.05 4.97 -1.64
CA GLY A 249 -21.89 4.26 -0.36
C GLY A 249 -22.55 2.88 -0.35
N ILE A 250 -22.97 2.36 -1.50
CA ILE A 250 -23.57 1.02 -1.61
C ILE A 250 -22.46 -0.01 -1.44
N ALA A 251 -22.62 -0.85 -0.41
CA ALA A 251 -21.69 -1.94 -0.09
C ALA A 251 -22.27 -3.29 -0.50
N THR A 252 -21.45 -4.15 -1.11
CA THR A 252 -21.85 -5.48 -1.60
C THR A 252 -20.76 -6.52 -1.35
N GLY A 253 -21.16 -7.79 -1.36
CA GLY A 253 -20.26 -8.92 -1.21
C GLY A 253 -19.72 -9.08 0.22
N THR A 254 -18.94 -10.14 0.42
CA THR A 254 -18.22 -10.43 1.66
C THR A 254 -16.74 -10.50 1.34
N GLY A 255 -15.99 -9.52 1.80
CA GLY A 255 -14.56 -9.47 1.59
C GLY A 255 -13.83 -10.70 2.15
N PRO A 256 -12.70 -11.10 1.53
CA PRO A 256 -11.91 -12.22 2.00
C PRO A 256 -11.36 -11.93 3.41
N VAL A 257 -10.84 -12.96 4.06
CA VAL A 257 -10.34 -12.86 5.44
C VAL A 257 -9.21 -11.83 5.59
N GLY A 258 -8.43 -11.59 4.55
CA GLY A 258 -7.42 -10.53 4.52
C GLY A 258 -8.03 -9.14 4.76
N PHE A 259 -9.25 -8.88 4.28
CA PHE A 259 -9.96 -7.62 4.54
C PHE A 259 -10.33 -7.49 6.01
N SER A 260 -10.77 -8.58 6.65
CA SER A 260 -11.04 -8.60 8.09
C SER A 260 -9.78 -8.23 8.90
N ALA A 261 -8.64 -8.81 8.55
CA ALA A 261 -7.36 -8.46 9.19
C ALA A 261 -6.94 -7.01 8.92
N ALA A 262 -7.05 -6.55 7.67
CA ALA A 262 -6.69 -5.18 7.27
C ALA A 262 -7.52 -4.12 8.01
N MET A 263 -8.74 -4.42 8.42
CA MET A 263 -9.59 -3.51 9.18
C MET A 263 -9.29 -3.46 10.68
N LEU A 264 -8.58 -4.43 11.26
CA LEU A 264 -8.29 -4.48 12.71
C LEU A 264 -7.60 -3.21 13.23
N PRO A 265 -6.57 -2.66 12.55
CA PRO A 265 -5.93 -1.42 12.99
C PRO A 265 -6.89 -0.24 13.08
N LEU A 266 -7.74 -0.05 12.06
CA LEU A 266 -8.68 1.07 12.00
C LEU A 266 -9.81 0.93 13.04
N LEU A 267 -10.37 -0.27 13.19
CA LEU A 267 -11.39 -0.57 14.21
C LEU A 267 -10.84 -0.30 15.61
N SER A 268 -9.62 -0.75 15.91
CA SER A 268 -8.96 -0.55 17.19
C SER A 268 -8.62 0.93 17.42
N ALA A 269 -8.08 1.62 16.42
CA ALA A 269 -7.75 3.03 16.49
C ALA A 269 -8.96 3.94 16.74
N SER A 270 -10.13 3.50 16.29
CA SER A 270 -11.42 4.22 16.40
C SER A 270 -12.26 3.78 17.61
N GLY A 271 -11.77 2.86 18.46
CA GLY A 271 -12.49 2.37 19.64
C GLY A 271 -13.66 1.44 19.32
N ALA A 272 -13.77 0.92 18.10
CA ALA A 272 -14.82 -0.01 17.67
C ALA A 272 -14.54 -1.47 18.13
N SER A 273 -14.37 -1.66 19.44
CA SER A 273 -13.89 -2.91 20.03
C SER A 273 -14.75 -4.14 19.72
N ALA A 274 -16.08 -3.98 19.72
CA ALA A 274 -17.00 -5.07 19.39
C ALA A 274 -16.83 -5.54 17.93
N ALA A 275 -16.76 -4.61 16.97
CA ALA A 275 -16.52 -4.94 15.57
C ALA A 275 -15.12 -5.54 15.37
N ALA A 276 -14.11 -5.04 16.07
CA ALA A 276 -12.77 -5.61 16.04
C ALA A 276 -12.75 -7.06 16.54
N ALA A 277 -13.48 -7.37 17.62
CA ALA A 277 -13.59 -8.74 18.13
C ALA A 277 -14.18 -9.70 17.10
N VAL A 278 -15.26 -9.31 16.42
CA VAL A 278 -15.86 -10.11 15.34
C VAL A 278 -14.85 -10.35 14.20
N GLN A 279 -14.10 -9.33 13.79
CA GLN A 279 -13.12 -9.51 12.71
C GLN A 279 -11.92 -10.39 13.16
N ARG A 280 -11.47 -10.31 14.43
CA ARG A 280 -10.45 -11.24 14.97
C ARG A 280 -10.93 -12.70 14.94
N GLU A 281 -12.17 -12.94 15.34
CA GLU A 281 -12.76 -14.28 15.29
C GLU A 281 -12.77 -14.82 13.85
N ARG A 282 -13.20 -14.01 12.87
CA ARG A 282 -13.17 -14.40 11.45
C ARG A 282 -11.74 -14.75 10.98
N VAL A 283 -10.76 -13.99 11.40
CA VAL A 283 -9.34 -14.24 11.07
C VAL A 283 -8.85 -15.54 11.72
N GLN A 284 -9.21 -15.80 12.97
CA GLN A 284 -8.79 -17.02 13.70
C GLN A 284 -9.43 -18.29 13.14
N GLN A 285 -10.66 -18.20 12.65
CA GLN A 285 -11.41 -19.34 12.10
C GLN A 285 -11.08 -19.61 10.61
N ALA A 286 -10.36 -18.71 9.96
CA ALA A 286 -10.06 -18.86 8.55
C ALA A 286 -9.07 -19.99 8.28
N PRO A 287 -9.31 -20.81 7.23
CA PRO A 287 -8.32 -21.80 6.81
C PRO A 287 -7.04 -21.11 6.30
N ALA A 288 -5.91 -21.80 6.41
CA ALA A 288 -4.64 -21.33 5.86
C ALA A 288 -4.78 -21.11 4.34
N LEU A 289 -4.41 -19.92 3.88
CA LEU A 289 -4.46 -19.53 2.47
C LEU A 289 -3.09 -19.81 1.82
N ALA A 290 -2.88 -21.03 1.32
CA ALA A 290 -1.56 -21.48 0.90
C ALA A 290 -0.95 -20.66 -0.27
N ASP A 291 -1.75 -20.18 -1.21
CA ASP A 291 -1.26 -19.65 -2.48
C ASP A 291 -1.62 -18.19 -2.78
N ALA A 292 -2.37 -17.53 -1.89
CA ALA A 292 -2.85 -16.16 -2.10
C ALA A 292 -1.97 -15.14 -1.35
N TYR A 293 -0.84 -14.73 -1.95
CA TYR A 293 0.13 -13.84 -1.29
C TYR A 293 -0.50 -12.53 -0.80
N TYR A 294 -1.46 -11.97 -1.55
CA TYR A 294 -2.07 -10.70 -1.20
C TYR A 294 -2.89 -10.79 0.09
N ASN A 295 -3.78 -11.80 0.18
CA ASN A 295 -4.53 -12.05 1.41
C ASN A 295 -3.62 -12.36 2.60
N GLN A 296 -2.55 -13.13 2.39
CA GLN A 296 -1.56 -13.39 3.43
C GLN A 296 -0.84 -12.12 3.88
N SER A 297 -0.50 -11.23 2.96
CA SER A 297 0.11 -9.94 3.29
C SER A 297 -0.82 -9.08 4.14
N LEU A 298 -2.09 -8.97 3.78
CA LEU A 298 -3.09 -8.25 4.58
C LEU A 298 -3.27 -8.88 5.98
N LEU A 299 -3.28 -10.21 6.07
CA LEU A 299 -3.30 -10.93 7.35
C LEU A 299 -2.08 -10.57 8.21
N MET A 300 -0.88 -10.62 7.65
CA MET A 300 0.37 -10.32 8.37
C MET A 300 0.43 -8.87 8.82
N PHE A 301 -0.02 -7.92 8.00
CA PHE A 301 -0.13 -6.52 8.40
C PHE A 301 -1.11 -6.34 9.54
N GLY A 302 -2.36 -6.79 9.36
CA GLY A 302 -3.42 -6.55 10.32
C GLY A 302 -3.20 -7.25 11.66
N GLN A 303 -2.88 -8.54 11.65
CA GLN A 303 -2.59 -9.31 12.87
C GLN A 303 -1.30 -8.83 13.55
N GLY A 304 -0.23 -8.58 12.78
CA GLY A 304 1.01 -8.10 13.34
C GLY A 304 0.85 -6.77 14.07
N TRP A 305 0.02 -5.86 13.54
CA TRP A 305 -0.32 -4.62 14.23
C TRP A 305 -1.19 -4.86 15.47
N ASP A 306 -2.24 -5.66 15.36
CA ASP A 306 -3.15 -5.98 16.45
C ASP A 306 -2.44 -6.67 17.63
N GLU A 307 -1.45 -7.51 17.33
CA GLU A 307 -0.56 -8.17 18.29
C GLU A 307 0.64 -7.30 18.74
N GLN A 308 0.71 -6.04 18.30
CA GLN A 308 1.76 -5.08 18.66
C GLN A 308 3.19 -5.54 18.29
N ARG A 309 3.35 -6.29 17.21
CA ARG A 309 4.66 -6.78 16.75
C ARG A 309 5.51 -5.69 16.12
N TYR A 310 4.91 -4.61 15.66
CA TYR A 310 5.59 -3.45 15.07
C TYR A 310 4.75 -2.19 15.23
N ARG A 311 5.36 -1.05 14.99
CA ARG A 311 4.74 0.27 14.98
C ARG A 311 5.53 1.20 14.06
N PHE A 312 4.90 2.28 13.62
CA PHE A 312 5.51 3.34 12.84
C PHE A 312 5.72 4.56 13.74
N ASP A 313 6.81 4.57 14.49
CA ASP A 313 7.24 5.72 15.29
C ASP A 313 8.24 6.56 14.49
N LYS A 314 8.32 7.85 14.84
CA LYS A 314 9.33 8.77 14.28
C LYS A 314 10.73 8.40 14.70
#